data_ca15d76722273bc09342a159d3c54691
#
_entry.id   ca15d76722273bc09342a159d3c54691
#
_cell.length_a   1.000
_cell.length_b   1.000
_cell.length_c   1.000
_cell.angle_alpha   90.00
_cell.angle_beta   90.00
_cell.angle_gamma   90.00
#
_symmetry.space_group_name_H-M   'P 1'
#
loop_
_entity.id
_entity.type
_entity.pdbx_description
1 polymer ?
#
loop_
_entity_poly.entity_id
_entity_poly.type
_entity_poly.pdbx_seq_one_letter_code
_entity_poly.pdbx_strand_id
1 'polypeptide(L)'
;MLLVLLAVFAPIAMAQQERKSLRLVWSDEFDVEGRPSRDWTYEQGFLRNHEAQWYQSQNAFVKEGCLVIEGRREHRRNPNYVAGNGDWRTNREFIEYTSSCLTTQLSQQFLYGRFEIRAKIPTATGAWPAIWLLGNKWEWPQNGEIDIMEYYIKNDQPSILANACWGSDQRWNAVWDSSVIPFTHFTDKDPQWADKFHVWRMDWDEHYIRIYLDDELLNEVDLSKTQNGGYDGNHENPFANHVPGFKHYLLLNLALGSNGGEPDITQFPLRYYVDYVRVYQ
;
A
#
# COMPACT_ATOMS: atom_id res chain seq x y z
N MET A 1 66.77 -22.37 25.55
CA MET A 1 66.12 -22.58 24.24
C MET A 1 64.70 -21.98 24.33
N LEU A 2 64.59 -20.72 23.88
CA LEU A 2 63.33 -19.93 24.04
C LEU A 2 62.61 -20.00 22.68
N LEU A 3 61.42 -20.64 22.66
CA LEU A 3 60.56 -20.62 21.48
C LEU A 3 59.75 -19.34 21.46
N VAL A 4 59.98 -18.49 20.46
CA VAL A 4 59.14 -17.33 20.17
C VAL A 4 58.05 -17.74 19.19
N LEU A 5 56.77 -17.77 19.69
CA LEU A 5 55.60 -17.90 18.81
C LEU A 5 55.31 -16.57 18.15
N LEU A 6 55.51 -16.48 16.86
CA LEU A 6 55.02 -15.37 16.01
C LEU A 6 53.57 -15.62 15.68
N ALA A 7 52.65 -14.83 16.29
CA ALA A 7 51.26 -14.76 15.91
C ALA A 7 51.13 -13.87 14.65
N VAL A 8 50.79 -14.48 13.51
CA VAL A 8 50.47 -13.78 12.27
C VAL A 8 49.03 -13.28 12.37
N PHE A 9 48.85 -11.99 12.61
CA PHE A 9 47.56 -11.32 12.46
C PHE A 9 47.32 -11.09 10.96
N ALA A 10 46.40 -11.84 10.35
CA ALA A 10 45.85 -11.50 9.05
C ALA A 10 44.85 -10.36 9.24
N PRO A 11 44.92 -9.25 8.48
CA PRO A 11 43.89 -8.23 8.52
C PRO A 11 42.62 -8.77 7.86
N ILE A 12 41.53 -8.88 8.63
CA ILE A 12 40.20 -9.09 8.09
C ILE A 12 39.84 -7.77 7.37
N ALA A 13 40.03 -7.74 6.06
CA ALA A 13 39.46 -6.69 5.23
C ALA A 13 37.94 -6.86 5.26
N MET A 14 37.25 -6.16 6.14
CA MET A 14 35.81 -5.92 6.00
C MET A 14 35.63 -5.14 4.73
N ALA A 15 35.09 -5.77 3.71
CA ALA A 15 34.57 -5.11 2.54
C ALA A 15 33.46 -4.17 3.02
N GLN A 16 33.79 -2.88 3.14
CA GLN A 16 32.80 -1.81 3.25
C GLN A 16 32.07 -1.79 1.91
N GLN A 17 30.94 -2.49 1.84
CA GLN A 17 30.00 -2.34 0.74
C GLN A 17 29.53 -0.88 0.81
N GLU A 18 29.97 -0.05 -0.14
CA GLU A 18 29.51 1.32 -0.27
C GLU A 18 27.97 1.27 -0.35
N ARG A 19 27.31 1.66 0.71
CA ARG A 19 25.86 1.93 0.68
C ARG A 19 25.69 3.10 -0.28
N LYS A 20 25.27 2.81 -1.50
CA LYS A 20 24.86 3.82 -2.47
C LYS A 20 23.87 4.75 -1.75
N SER A 21 24.24 6.01 -1.55
CA SER A 21 23.38 6.96 -0.87
C SER A 21 22.12 7.14 -1.71
N LEU A 22 20.97 6.74 -1.18
CA LEU A 22 19.69 6.94 -1.82
C LEU A 22 19.47 8.45 -2.05
N ARG A 23 18.98 8.81 -3.24
CA ARG A 23 18.64 10.19 -3.59
C ARG A 23 17.12 10.28 -3.75
N LEU A 24 16.54 11.38 -3.31
CA LEU A 24 15.14 11.68 -3.57
C LEU A 24 14.93 11.80 -5.09
N VAL A 25 14.10 10.92 -5.66
CA VAL A 25 13.80 10.88 -7.09
C VAL A 25 12.40 11.41 -7.40
N TRP A 26 11.49 11.35 -6.45
CA TRP A 26 10.15 11.90 -6.55
C TRP A 26 9.56 12.14 -5.16
N SER A 27 8.77 13.21 -5.03
CA SER A 27 7.94 13.44 -3.85
C SER A 27 6.68 14.23 -4.19
N ASP A 28 5.67 14.10 -3.33
CA ASP A 28 4.56 15.04 -3.20
C ASP A 28 4.43 15.41 -1.72
N GLU A 29 4.66 16.68 -1.42
CA GLU A 29 4.61 17.25 -0.06
C GLU A 29 3.23 17.85 0.24
N PHE A 30 2.30 17.81 -0.71
CA PHE A 30 0.94 18.35 -0.62
C PHE A 30 0.85 19.80 -0.15
N ASP A 31 1.80 20.64 -0.57
CA ASP A 31 1.90 22.05 -0.16
C ASP A 31 0.88 22.98 -0.83
N VAL A 32 0.25 22.54 -1.92
CA VAL A 32 -0.66 23.37 -2.72
C VAL A 32 -2.11 22.99 -2.45
N GLU A 33 -2.83 23.89 -1.80
CA GLU A 33 -4.25 23.74 -1.47
C GLU A 33 -5.13 23.40 -2.68
N GLY A 34 -6.14 22.57 -2.45
CA GLY A 34 -7.16 22.24 -3.42
C GLY A 34 -6.96 20.88 -4.08
N ARG A 35 -6.79 20.81 -5.39
CA ARG A 35 -6.64 19.54 -6.07
C ARG A 35 -5.20 19.00 -5.95
N PRO A 36 -5.01 17.71 -5.63
CA PRO A 36 -3.70 17.05 -5.70
C PRO A 36 -3.00 17.25 -7.04
N SER A 37 -1.67 17.15 -7.05
CA SER A 37 -0.83 17.37 -8.23
C SER A 37 -1.27 16.48 -9.42
N ARG A 38 -0.78 16.79 -10.63
CA ARG A 38 -1.11 16.04 -11.86
C ARG A 38 -0.47 14.65 -11.90
N ASP A 39 0.40 14.35 -10.97
CA ASP A 39 0.96 13.02 -10.84
C ASP A 39 -0.08 12.00 -10.37
N TRP A 40 -1.16 12.46 -9.74
CA TRP A 40 -2.25 11.63 -9.29
C TRP A 40 -3.40 11.58 -10.28
N THR A 41 -3.79 10.38 -10.64
CA THR A 41 -5.05 10.07 -11.31
C THR A 41 -5.98 9.33 -10.35
N TYR A 42 -7.24 9.12 -10.76
CA TYR A 42 -8.25 8.60 -9.84
C TYR A 42 -8.95 7.40 -10.43
N GLU A 43 -9.17 6.41 -9.62
CA GLU A 43 -10.14 5.36 -9.93
C GLU A 43 -11.56 5.88 -9.73
N GLN A 44 -12.52 5.30 -10.48
CA GLN A 44 -13.92 5.71 -10.42
C GLN A 44 -14.86 4.52 -10.41
N GLY A 45 -15.84 4.54 -9.51
CA GLY A 45 -16.89 3.54 -9.44
C GLY A 45 -16.75 2.55 -8.29
N PHE A 46 -17.61 1.53 -8.32
CA PHE A 46 -17.42 0.32 -7.53
C PHE A 46 -16.42 -0.58 -8.25
N LEU A 47 -15.33 -0.99 -7.62
CA LEU A 47 -14.21 -1.62 -8.34
C LEU A 47 -13.88 -3.03 -7.87
N ARG A 48 -13.67 -3.26 -6.57
CA ARG A 48 -13.14 -4.51 -6.03
C ARG A 48 -13.78 -4.87 -4.69
N ASN A 49 -13.59 -6.10 -4.26
CA ASN A 49 -13.83 -6.60 -2.90
C ASN A 49 -15.25 -6.39 -2.35
N HIS A 50 -16.25 -6.13 -3.18
CA HIS A 50 -17.61 -5.76 -2.75
C HIS A 50 -17.65 -4.58 -1.77
N GLU A 51 -16.66 -3.70 -1.85
CA GLU A 51 -16.56 -2.50 -1.01
C GLU A 51 -17.82 -1.64 -1.11
N ALA A 52 -18.10 -0.87 -0.06
CA ALA A 52 -19.36 -0.10 0.03
C ALA A 52 -19.30 1.24 -0.73
N GLN A 53 -18.11 1.84 -0.87
CA GLN A 53 -17.95 3.15 -1.49
C GLN A 53 -17.94 3.11 -3.02
N TRP A 54 -18.42 4.19 -3.59
CA TRP A 54 -18.10 4.61 -4.95
C TRP A 54 -16.86 5.51 -4.91
N TYR A 55 -15.81 5.13 -5.62
CA TYR A 55 -14.63 5.98 -5.77
C TYR A 55 -14.88 7.14 -6.73
N GLN A 56 -14.38 8.33 -6.37
CA GLN A 56 -14.43 9.54 -7.18
C GLN A 56 -13.39 10.56 -6.75
N SER A 57 -12.98 11.46 -7.67
CA SER A 57 -11.93 12.45 -7.42
C SER A 57 -12.32 13.53 -6.41
N GLN A 58 -13.62 13.81 -6.22
CA GLN A 58 -14.11 14.86 -5.33
C GLN A 58 -13.92 14.55 -3.84
N ASN A 59 -13.54 13.32 -3.53
CA ASN A 59 -13.25 12.87 -2.17
C ASN A 59 -11.76 12.97 -1.81
N ALA A 60 -10.92 13.50 -2.71
CA ALA A 60 -9.51 13.75 -2.44
C ALA A 60 -9.15 15.21 -2.71
N PHE A 61 -8.56 15.87 -1.74
CA PHE A 61 -8.16 17.27 -1.83
C PHE A 61 -6.98 17.55 -0.88
N VAL A 62 -6.20 18.58 -1.20
CA VAL A 62 -5.12 19.07 -0.33
C VAL A 62 -5.67 20.16 0.56
N LYS A 63 -5.44 20.03 1.85
CA LYS A 63 -5.83 21.00 2.87
C LYS A 63 -4.83 21.01 4.03
N GLU A 64 -4.42 22.21 4.44
CA GLU A 64 -3.51 22.41 5.58
C GLU A 64 -2.22 21.58 5.48
N GLY A 65 -1.63 21.52 4.25
CA GLY A 65 -0.39 20.80 3.99
C GLY A 65 -0.53 19.28 3.98
N CYS A 66 -1.74 18.75 3.81
CA CYS A 66 -1.97 17.31 3.72
C CYS A 66 -2.91 16.97 2.57
N LEU A 67 -2.66 15.84 1.90
CA LEU A 67 -3.71 15.16 1.14
C LEU A 67 -4.74 14.62 2.13
N VAL A 68 -6.00 14.93 1.90
CA VAL A 68 -7.14 14.39 2.63
C VAL A 68 -7.94 13.50 1.69
N ILE A 69 -8.06 12.21 2.03
CA ILE A 69 -9.02 11.31 1.40
C ILE A 69 -10.20 11.17 2.34
N GLU A 70 -11.38 11.62 1.89
CA GLU A 70 -12.57 11.70 2.73
C GLU A 70 -13.61 10.67 2.32
N GLY A 71 -13.88 9.73 3.22
CA GLY A 71 -15.03 8.83 3.13
C GLY A 71 -16.28 9.56 3.57
N ARG A 72 -17.32 9.62 2.71
CA ARG A 72 -18.57 10.33 2.97
C ARG A 72 -19.75 9.39 2.90
N ARG A 73 -20.75 9.66 3.70
CA ARG A 73 -22.10 9.10 3.51
C ARG A 73 -22.86 9.99 2.55
N GLU A 74 -23.21 9.45 1.38
CA GLU A 74 -23.94 10.15 0.33
C GLU A 74 -24.97 9.20 -0.28
N HIS A 75 -26.21 9.64 -0.38
CA HIS A 75 -27.25 8.86 -1.05
C HIS A 75 -27.55 9.47 -2.42
N ARG A 76 -27.15 8.78 -3.47
CA ARG A 76 -27.39 9.21 -4.85
C ARG A 76 -27.52 8.03 -5.81
N ARG A 77 -28.17 8.26 -6.96
CA ARG A 77 -28.34 7.22 -7.96
C ARG A 77 -27.00 6.79 -8.56
N ASN A 78 -26.81 5.48 -8.69
CA ASN A 78 -25.66 4.92 -9.41
C ASN A 78 -25.85 5.14 -10.90
N PRO A 79 -24.96 5.90 -11.60
CA PRO A 79 -25.07 6.15 -13.03
C PRO A 79 -24.90 4.89 -13.87
N ASN A 80 -24.29 3.85 -13.31
CA ASN A 80 -24.02 2.56 -13.96
C ASN A 80 -25.08 1.49 -13.61
N TYR A 81 -26.18 1.87 -12.93
CA TYR A 81 -27.19 0.92 -12.52
C TYR A 81 -27.87 0.23 -13.70
N VAL A 82 -27.92 -1.09 -13.65
CA VAL A 82 -28.65 -1.93 -14.60
C VAL A 82 -29.52 -2.91 -13.81
N ALA A 83 -30.83 -2.71 -13.89
CA ALA A 83 -31.80 -3.56 -13.16
C ALA A 83 -31.66 -5.02 -13.57
N GLY A 84 -31.60 -5.92 -12.58
CA GLY A 84 -31.50 -7.37 -12.81
C GLY A 84 -30.12 -7.86 -13.27
N ASN A 85 -29.10 -7.00 -13.31
CA ASN A 85 -27.73 -7.41 -13.63
C ASN A 85 -27.13 -8.22 -12.47
N GLY A 86 -26.39 -9.29 -12.80
CA GLY A 86 -25.66 -10.10 -11.82
C GLY A 86 -24.34 -9.45 -11.32
N ASP A 87 -23.83 -8.42 -11.98
CA ASP A 87 -22.62 -7.72 -11.54
C ASP A 87 -22.95 -6.78 -10.37
N TRP A 88 -22.33 -7.03 -9.22
CA TRP A 88 -22.51 -6.27 -8.00
C TRP A 88 -22.16 -4.77 -8.14
N ARG A 89 -21.35 -4.39 -9.14
CA ARG A 89 -20.95 -3.00 -9.42
C ARG A 89 -22.08 -2.21 -10.06
N THR A 90 -22.95 -2.89 -10.79
CA THR A 90 -24.01 -2.29 -11.59
C THR A 90 -25.42 -2.65 -11.11
N ASN A 91 -25.59 -3.64 -10.22
CA ASN A 91 -26.88 -4.00 -9.65
C ASN A 91 -27.30 -3.15 -8.43
N ARG A 92 -26.38 -2.34 -7.87
CA ARG A 92 -26.68 -1.39 -6.80
C ARG A 92 -27.33 -0.15 -7.40
N GLU A 93 -28.60 0.08 -7.09
CA GLU A 93 -29.34 1.23 -7.61
C GLU A 93 -28.81 2.56 -7.05
N PHE A 94 -28.39 2.56 -5.79
CA PHE A 94 -27.88 3.75 -5.10
C PHE A 94 -26.43 3.55 -4.64
N ILE A 95 -25.75 4.69 -4.59
CA ILE A 95 -24.46 4.89 -3.95
C ILE A 95 -24.75 5.42 -2.56
N GLU A 96 -24.34 4.70 -1.51
CA GLU A 96 -24.60 5.10 -0.12
C GLU A 96 -23.35 5.73 0.52
N TYR A 97 -22.18 5.43 -0.06
CA TYR A 97 -20.89 5.95 0.41
C TYR A 97 -20.03 6.34 -0.78
N THR A 98 -19.24 7.40 -0.60
CA THR A 98 -18.21 7.80 -1.56
C THR A 98 -16.86 7.90 -0.89
N SER A 99 -15.79 7.71 -1.64
CA SER A 99 -14.41 7.87 -1.20
C SER A 99 -13.50 8.16 -2.40
N SER A 100 -12.19 8.10 -2.22
CA SER A 100 -11.24 8.23 -3.32
C SER A 100 -10.15 7.17 -3.27
N CYS A 101 -9.70 6.78 -4.47
CA CYS A 101 -8.48 6.04 -4.71
C CYS A 101 -7.64 6.84 -5.71
N LEU A 102 -6.47 7.29 -5.27
CA LEU A 102 -5.49 7.99 -6.10
C LEU A 102 -4.43 7.00 -6.55
N THR A 103 -3.91 7.19 -7.77
CA THR A 103 -2.84 6.35 -8.31
C THR A 103 -1.85 7.15 -9.13
N THR A 104 -0.57 6.75 -9.09
CA THR A 104 0.50 7.32 -9.91
C THR A 104 0.71 6.56 -11.22
N GLN A 105 -0.20 5.64 -11.59
CA GLN A 105 -0.05 4.71 -12.72
C GLN A 105 0.37 5.38 -14.03
N LEU A 106 -0.14 6.58 -14.33
CA LEU A 106 0.12 7.29 -15.58
C LEU A 106 1.31 8.27 -15.52
N SER A 107 1.94 8.43 -14.34
CA SER A 107 2.96 9.46 -14.11
C SER A 107 4.25 8.91 -13.52
N GLN A 108 4.18 8.28 -12.34
CA GLN A 108 5.33 7.86 -11.55
C GLN A 108 5.28 6.36 -11.28
N GLN A 109 6.31 5.66 -11.75
CA GLN A 109 6.42 4.22 -11.59
C GLN A 109 7.86 3.86 -11.24
N PHE A 110 8.05 2.92 -10.33
CA PHE A 110 9.34 2.62 -9.73
C PHE A 110 9.66 1.13 -9.80
N LEU A 111 10.93 0.81 -9.87
CA LEU A 111 11.49 -0.50 -9.58
C LEU A 111 12.59 -0.27 -8.55
N TYR A 112 12.42 -0.89 -7.37
CA TYR A 112 13.27 -0.70 -6.20
C TYR A 112 13.22 0.71 -5.60
N GLY A 113 13.82 0.86 -4.44
CA GLY A 113 13.99 2.12 -3.74
C GLY A 113 13.39 2.12 -2.33
N ARG A 114 13.54 3.25 -1.65
CA ARG A 114 12.87 3.52 -0.38
C ARG A 114 11.63 4.37 -0.64
N PHE A 115 10.52 3.94 -0.11
CA PHE A 115 9.25 4.68 -0.10
C PHE A 115 8.97 5.10 1.34
N GLU A 116 8.73 6.38 1.55
CA GLU A 116 8.33 6.93 2.85
C GLU A 116 7.04 7.72 2.69
N ILE A 117 6.02 7.31 3.42
CA ILE A 117 4.72 7.94 3.43
C ILE A 117 4.39 8.31 4.88
N ARG A 118 4.25 9.60 5.18
CA ARG A 118 3.81 10.04 6.49
C ARG A 118 2.31 10.26 6.48
N ALA A 119 1.60 9.48 7.27
CA ALA A 119 0.15 9.46 7.21
C ALA A 119 -0.50 9.24 8.58
N LYS A 120 -1.74 9.74 8.72
CA LYS A 120 -2.64 9.46 9.82
C LYS A 120 -3.90 8.79 9.27
N ILE A 121 -4.16 7.56 9.68
CA ILE A 121 -5.23 6.73 9.16
C ILE A 121 -6.50 6.81 10.02
N PRO A 122 -7.71 6.71 9.43
CA PRO A 122 -8.93 6.50 10.19
C PRO A 122 -8.99 5.06 10.69
N THR A 123 -9.39 4.88 11.95
CA THR A 123 -9.49 3.57 12.60
C THR A 123 -10.91 3.22 13.06
N ALA A 124 -11.90 4.00 12.61
CA ALA A 124 -13.31 3.70 12.86
C ALA A 124 -13.75 2.41 12.15
N THR A 125 -14.72 1.72 12.73
CA THR A 125 -15.34 0.55 12.09
C THR A 125 -15.90 0.92 10.72
N GLY A 126 -15.59 0.11 9.74
CA GLY A 126 -15.92 0.34 8.34
C GLY A 126 -14.81 1.01 7.53
N ALA A 127 -13.76 1.54 8.17
CA ALA A 127 -12.63 2.12 7.46
C ALA A 127 -11.64 1.02 7.02
N TRP A 128 -11.14 1.15 5.79
CA TRP A 128 -10.07 0.33 5.22
C TRP A 128 -9.13 1.21 4.40
N PRO A 129 -8.28 2.02 5.06
CA PRO A 129 -7.23 2.78 4.39
C PRO A 129 -6.10 1.86 3.93
N ALA A 130 -5.47 2.21 2.79
CA ALA A 130 -4.33 1.49 2.26
C ALA A 130 -3.28 2.40 1.61
N ILE A 131 -2.02 1.96 1.69
CA ILE A 131 -0.84 2.43 0.96
C ILE A 131 -0.25 1.20 0.27
N TRP A 132 -0.34 1.13 -1.05
CA TRP A 132 0.02 -0.09 -1.75
C TRP A 132 0.52 0.17 -3.17
N LEU A 133 1.12 -0.85 -3.78
CA LEU A 133 1.67 -0.78 -5.13
C LEU A 133 1.19 -1.94 -5.98
N LEU A 134 1.03 -1.69 -7.28
CA LEU A 134 0.77 -2.71 -8.30
C LEU A 134 1.74 -2.59 -9.45
N GLY A 135 2.12 -3.74 -10.02
CA GLY A 135 2.89 -3.79 -11.24
C GLY A 135 2.09 -3.34 -12.46
N ASN A 136 2.78 -2.68 -13.40
CA ASN A 136 2.18 -2.09 -14.61
C ASN A 136 2.02 -3.07 -15.77
N LYS A 137 2.41 -4.33 -15.62
CA LYS A 137 2.27 -5.40 -16.62
C LYS A 137 1.61 -6.61 -15.97
N TRP A 138 0.99 -7.41 -16.80
CA TRP A 138 0.23 -8.61 -16.45
C TRP A 138 -1.05 -8.33 -15.66
N GLU A 139 -1.85 -9.36 -15.58
CA GLU A 139 -3.09 -9.38 -14.81
C GLU A 139 -2.77 -9.66 -13.33
N TRP A 140 -3.54 -9.10 -12.43
CA TRP A 140 -3.46 -9.46 -11.02
C TRP A 140 -3.78 -10.96 -10.82
N PRO A 141 -3.05 -11.70 -9.95
CA PRO A 141 -1.98 -11.23 -9.07
C PRO A 141 -0.56 -11.37 -9.66
N GLN A 142 -0.41 -11.75 -10.93
CA GLN A 142 0.89 -11.97 -11.56
C GLN A 142 1.72 -10.67 -11.69
N ASN A 143 1.05 -9.52 -11.69
CA ASN A 143 1.68 -8.21 -11.72
C ASN A 143 2.41 -7.86 -10.40
N GLY A 144 2.15 -8.61 -9.33
CA GLY A 144 2.65 -8.34 -7.99
C GLY A 144 1.96 -7.16 -7.32
N GLU A 145 1.58 -7.37 -6.05
CA GLU A 145 1.02 -6.35 -5.17
C GLU A 145 1.90 -6.24 -3.92
N ILE A 146 2.15 -5.02 -3.46
CA ILE A 146 2.88 -4.75 -2.22
C ILE A 146 2.01 -3.82 -1.38
N ASP A 147 1.57 -4.29 -0.22
CA ASP A 147 0.81 -3.50 0.74
C ASP A 147 1.75 -2.98 1.82
N ILE A 148 2.19 -1.71 1.65
CA ILE A 148 3.03 -1.05 2.67
C ILE A 148 2.22 -0.88 3.95
N MET A 149 0.92 -0.62 3.82
CA MET A 149 -0.01 -0.50 4.93
C MET A 149 -1.42 -0.82 4.49
N GLU A 150 -2.08 -1.68 5.22
CA GLU A 150 -3.53 -1.78 5.26
C GLU A 150 -3.99 -1.78 6.72
N TYR A 151 -5.15 -1.19 6.98
CA TYR A 151 -5.84 -1.31 8.26
C TYR A 151 -7.25 -1.83 8.02
N TYR A 152 -7.56 -3.00 8.59
CA TYR A 152 -8.90 -3.57 8.56
C TYR A 152 -9.09 -4.65 9.63
N ILE A 153 -10.29 -5.26 9.68
CA ILE A 153 -10.61 -6.33 10.64
C ILE A 153 -10.10 -7.66 10.09
N LYS A 154 -9.12 -8.25 10.75
CA LYS A 154 -8.59 -9.58 10.44
C LYS A 154 -8.71 -10.48 11.68
N ASN A 155 -9.23 -11.69 11.51
CA ASN A 155 -9.49 -12.63 12.63
C ASN A 155 -10.29 -11.96 13.77
N ASP A 156 -11.34 -11.24 13.42
CA ASP A 156 -12.23 -10.50 14.31
C ASP A 156 -11.54 -9.38 15.14
N GLN A 157 -10.37 -8.94 14.70
CA GLN A 157 -9.61 -7.87 15.37
C GLN A 157 -9.17 -6.79 14.37
N PRO A 158 -9.30 -5.50 14.72
CA PRO A 158 -8.63 -4.42 14.00
C PRO A 158 -7.12 -4.72 13.94
N SER A 159 -6.54 -4.64 12.75
CA SER A 159 -5.14 -5.03 12.52
C SER A 159 -4.48 -4.12 11.52
N ILE A 160 -3.17 -3.90 11.67
CA ILE A 160 -2.28 -3.38 10.63
C ILE A 160 -1.71 -4.57 9.86
N LEU A 161 -1.75 -4.49 8.54
CA LEU A 161 -1.20 -5.52 7.67
C LEU A 161 -0.12 -4.91 6.77
N ALA A 162 0.92 -5.73 6.54
CA ALA A 162 2.02 -5.44 5.65
C ALA A 162 2.29 -6.70 4.81
N ASN A 163 1.95 -6.65 3.51
CA ASN A 163 1.89 -7.86 2.70
C ASN A 163 2.61 -7.69 1.36
N ALA A 164 2.88 -8.81 0.71
CA ALA A 164 3.11 -8.89 -0.72
C ALA A 164 2.40 -10.10 -1.30
N CYS A 165 1.90 -10.00 -2.55
CA CYS A 165 1.39 -11.16 -3.24
C CYS A 165 1.81 -11.23 -4.70
N TRP A 166 1.83 -12.45 -5.23
CA TRP A 166 2.17 -12.78 -6.61
C TRP A 166 1.30 -13.93 -7.12
N GLY A 167 1.40 -14.22 -8.40
CA GLY A 167 0.56 -15.25 -9.04
C GLY A 167 0.94 -16.67 -8.68
N SER A 168 -0.07 -17.52 -8.44
CA SER A 168 0.09 -18.97 -8.41
C SER A 168 0.09 -19.57 -9.84
N ASP A 169 -0.05 -20.88 -9.95
CA ASP A 169 -0.30 -21.62 -11.19
C ASP A 169 -1.75 -21.55 -11.68
N GLN A 170 -2.62 -20.86 -10.94
CA GLN A 170 -4.03 -20.70 -11.25
C GLN A 170 -4.40 -19.22 -11.41
N ARG A 171 -5.28 -18.95 -12.38
CA ARG A 171 -5.80 -17.59 -12.60
C ARG A 171 -6.52 -17.06 -11.37
N TRP A 172 -6.28 -15.80 -11.04
CA TRP A 172 -6.87 -15.08 -9.89
C TRP A 172 -6.54 -15.68 -8.52
N ASN A 173 -5.61 -16.61 -8.46
CA ASN A 173 -5.17 -17.20 -7.20
C ASN A 173 -3.80 -16.64 -6.82
N ALA A 174 -3.76 -15.85 -5.73
CA ALA A 174 -2.57 -15.22 -5.22
C ALA A 174 -1.85 -16.10 -4.20
N VAL A 175 -0.52 -16.06 -4.24
CA VAL A 175 0.34 -16.50 -3.15
C VAL A 175 0.69 -15.28 -2.33
N TRP A 176 0.52 -15.34 -1.01
CA TRP A 176 0.70 -14.25 -0.09
C TRP A 176 1.86 -14.48 0.87
N ASP A 177 2.67 -13.45 1.07
CA ASP A 177 3.51 -13.25 2.23
C ASP A 177 2.87 -12.13 3.07
N SER A 178 2.40 -12.45 4.27
CA SER A 178 1.56 -11.55 5.05
C SER A 178 2.02 -11.45 6.49
N SER A 179 2.12 -10.22 6.97
CA SER A 179 2.25 -9.89 8.38
C SER A 179 0.97 -9.22 8.88
N VAL A 180 0.35 -9.79 9.90
CA VAL A 180 -0.89 -9.29 10.51
C VAL A 180 -0.61 -8.94 11.95
N ILE A 181 -0.68 -7.66 12.31
CA ILE A 181 -0.35 -7.17 13.63
C ILE A 181 -1.61 -6.59 14.26
N PRO A 182 -2.11 -7.15 15.37
CA PRO A 182 -3.26 -6.60 16.07
C PRO A 182 -3.04 -5.12 16.41
N PHE A 183 -4.03 -4.29 16.19
CA PHE A 183 -3.91 -2.84 16.39
C PHE A 183 -3.61 -2.47 17.84
N THR A 184 -3.99 -3.33 18.79
CA THR A 184 -3.63 -3.20 20.20
C THR A 184 -2.13 -3.20 20.46
N HIS A 185 -1.31 -3.84 19.60
CA HIS A 185 0.15 -3.77 19.68
C HIS A 185 0.68 -2.33 19.69
N PHE A 186 0.00 -1.43 19.01
CA PHE A 186 0.36 -0.02 18.93
C PHE A 186 -0.37 0.81 20.01
N THR A 187 -1.66 0.58 20.20
CA THR A 187 -2.48 1.38 21.12
C THR A 187 -2.21 1.09 22.59
N ASP A 188 -1.72 -0.10 22.94
CA ASP A 188 -1.27 -0.43 24.30
C ASP A 188 0.00 0.34 24.67
N LYS A 189 0.86 0.64 23.69
CA LYS A 189 2.07 1.46 23.86
C LYS A 189 1.74 2.96 23.89
N ASP A 190 0.76 3.38 23.08
CA ASP A 190 0.34 4.76 22.90
C ASP A 190 -1.17 4.83 22.65
N PRO A 191 -2.02 5.10 23.67
CA PRO A 191 -3.45 5.20 23.51
C PRO A 191 -3.94 6.29 22.53
N GLN A 192 -3.07 7.27 22.20
CA GLN A 192 -3.35 8.32 21.22
C GLN A 192 -2.73 8.02 19.84
N TRP A 193 -2.33 6.78 19.58
CA TRP A 193 -1.67 6.41 18.34
C TRP A 193 -2.47 6.83 17.11
N ALA A 194 -3.77 6.55 17.07
CA ALA A 194 -4.65 6.87 15.95
C ALA A 194 -4.80 8.37 15.65
N ASP A 195 -4.48 9.23 16.62
CA ASP A 195 -4.53 10.70 16.48
C ASP A 195 -3.25 11.29 15.90
N LYS A 196 -2.22 10.49 15.68
CA LYS A 196 -0.88 10.91 15.26
C LYS A 196 -0.59 10.53 13.82
N PHE A 197 0.36 11.26 13.22
CA PHE A 197 0.99 10.86 11.97
C PHE A 197 2.12 9.88 12.24
N HIS A 198 2.18 8.82 11.44
CA HIS A 198 3.17 7.77 11.48
C HIS A 198 3.90 7.67 10.14
N VAL A 199 5.13 7.20 10.15
CA VAL A 199 5.92 6.98 8.93
C VAL A 199 5.83 5.53 8.50
N TRP A 200 5.17 5.31 7.38
CA TRP A 200 5.08 4.03 6.69
C TRP A 200 6.20 3.96 5.68
N ARG A 201 7.12 3.01 5.85
CA ARG A 201 8.31 2.90 5.01
C ARG A 201 8.41 1.52 4.39
N MET A 202 8.80 1.48 3.11
CA MET A 202 9.24 0.29 2.44
C MET A 202 10.65 0.48 1.90
N ASP A 203 11.56 -0.43 2.23
CA ASP A 203 12.88 -0.58 1.61
C ASP A 203 12.82 -1.78 0.67
N TRP A 204 12.96 -1.53 -0.62
CA TRP A 204 12.86 -2.55 -1.66
C TRP A 204 14.12 -2.58 -2.51
N ASP A 205 14.82 -3.71 -2.51
CA ASP A 205 16.00 -3.99 -3.32
C ASP A 205 15.83 -5.27 -4.17
N GLU A 206 16.87 -5.75 -4.80
CA GLU A 206 16.83 -6.96 -5.65
C GLU A 206 16.61 -8.26 -4.85
N HIS A 207 16.72 -8.21 -3.52
CA HIS A 207 16.69 -9.38 -2.66
C HIS A 207 15.53 -9.42 -1.70
N TYR A 208 15.11 -8.23 -1.21
CA TYR A 208 14.09 -8.11 -0.16
C TYR A 208 13.17 -6.93 -0.37
N ILE A 209 11.92 -7.10 0.09
CA ILE A 209 11.03 -6.00 0.45
C ILE A 209 10.94 -6.00 1.96
N ARG A 210 11.28 -4.87 2.61
CA ARG A 210 11.14 -4.68 4.05
C ARG A 210 10.18 -3.55 4.32
N ILE A 211 9.16 -3.83 5.09
CA ILE A 211 8.08 -2.88 5.40
C ILE A 211 8.16 -2.51 6.87
N TYR A 212 8.11 -1.23 7.16
CA TYR A 212 8.27 -0.66 8.49
C TYR A 212 7.15 0.32 8.83
N LEU A 213 6.86 0.43 10.12
CA LEU A 213 6.08 1.50 10.72
C LEU A 213 6.91 2.14 11.84
N ASP A 214 7.20 3.45 11.73
CA ASP A 214 8.01 4.21 12.69
C ASP A 214 9.31 3.46 13.07
N ASP A 215 10.03 2.91 12.07
CA ASP A 215 11.23 2.09 12.20
C ASP A 215 11.04 0.68 12.81
N GLU A 216 9.85 0.29 13.26
CA GLU A 216 9.54 -1.10 13.61
C GLU A 216 9.35 -1.92 12.33
N LEU A 217 10.13 -3.00 12.15
CA LEU A 217 9.99 -3.92 11.02
C LEU A 217 8.68 -4.71 11.17
N LEU A 218 7.76 -4.55 10.21
CA LEU A 218 6.50 -5.27 10.17
C LEU A 218 6.59 -6.55 9.35
N ASN A 219 7.25 -6.50 8.18
CA ASN A 219 7.42 -7.65 7.30
C ASN A 219 8.74 -7.58 6.53
N GLU A 220 9.37 -8.74 6.29
CA GLU A 220 10.51 -8.93 5.41
C GLU A 220 10.20 -10.05 4.41
N VAL A 221 10.01 -9.68 3.15
CA VAL A 221 9.69 -10.61 2.04
C VAL A 221 10.98 -10.98 1.31
N ASP A 222 11.32 -12.26 1.28
CA ASP A 222 12.47 -12.81 0.55
C ASP A 222 12.10 -13.00 -0.93
N LEU A 223 12.64 -12.15 -1.81
CA LEU A 223 12.30 -12.12 -3.22
C LEU A 223 12.79 -13.35 -4.01
N SER A 224 13.65 -14.17 -3.45
CA SER A 224 14.00 -15.46 -4.05
C SER A 224 12.81 -16.46 -4.07
N LYS A 225 11.74 -16.17 -3.34
CA LYS A 225 10.55 -17.02 -3.16
C LYS A 225 9.30 -16.46 -3.84
N THR A 226 9.37 -15.31 -4.51
CA THR A 226 8.20 -14.59 -5.02
C THR A 226 7.98 -14.75 -6.53
N GLN A 227 8.50 -15.83 -7.11
CA GLN A 227 8.30 -16.13 -8.52
C GLN A 227 6.85 -16.57 -8.79
N ASN A 228 6.26 -16.05 -9.87
CA ASN A 228 4.94 -16.49 -10.33
C ASN A 228 4.91 -17.98 -10.65
N GLY A 229 3.81 -18.65 -10.31
CA GLY A 229 3.66 -20.12 -10.40
C GLY A 229 3.45 -20.68 -11.80
N GLY A 230 3.40 -19.84 -12.83
CA GLY A 230 3.34 -20.28 -14.23
C GLY A 230 1.96 -20.28 -14.87
N TYR A 231 0.95 -19.66 -14.27
CA TYR A 231 -0.31 -19.41 -14.97
C TYR A 231 -0.04 -18.62 -16.27
N ASP A 232 -0.60 -19.09 -17.39
CA ASP A 232 -0.39 -18.52 -18.73
C ASP A 232 1.08 -18.45 -19.16
N GLY A 233 1.94 -19.37 -18.63
CA GLY A 233 3.36 -19.43 -18.90
C GLY A 233 4.20 -18.34 -18.20
N ASN A 234 3.63 -17.55 -17.33
CA ASN A 234 4.34 -16.52 -16.60
C ASN A 234 5.04 -17.08 -15.36
N HIS A 235 6.37 -17.18 -15.42
CA HIS A 235 7.25 -17.56 -14.31
C HIS A 235 8.15 -16.41 -13.85
N GLU A 236 7.85 -15.18 -14.26
CA GLU A 236 8.62 -14.01 -13.86
C GLU A 236 8.42 -13.70 -12.38
N ASN A 237 9.43 -13.09 -11.77
CA ASN A 237 9.30 -12.54 -10.43
C ASN A 237 8.82 -11.09 -10.55
N PRO A 238 7.63 -10.74 -10.04
CA PRO A 238 7.14 -9.38 -10.21
C PRO A 238 7.92 -8.33 -9.42
N PHE A 239 8.68 -8.73 -8.40
CA PHE A 239 9.39 -7.80 -7.51
C PHE A 239 10.90 -7.74 -7.77
N ALA A 240 11.48 -8.78 -8.40
CA ALA A 240 12.91 -8.86 -8.74
C ALA A 240 13.04 -9.31 -10.20
N ASN A 241 12.67 -8.42 -11.14
CA ASN A 241 12.58 -8.75 -12.55
C ASN A 241 13.51 -7.93 -13.43
N HIS A 242 13.78 -8.44 -14.62
CA HIS A 242 14.53 -7.76 -15.68
C HIS A 242 13.65 -7.47 -16.92
N VAL A 243 12.33 -7.55 -16.78
CA VAL A 243 11.38 -7.30 -17.87
C VAL A 243 11.43 -5.83 -18.24
N PRO A 244 11.78 -5.47 -19.49
CA PRO A 244 11.93 -4.08 -19.89
C PRO A 244 10.68 -3.25 -19.63
N GLY A 245 10.80 -2.15 -18.85
CA GLY A 245 9.72 -1.24 -18.51
C GLY A 245 8.70 -1.79 -17.51
N PHE A 246 8.95 -2.93 -16.88
CA PHE A 246 8.11 -3.39 -15.78
C PHE A 246 8.47 -2.64 -14.49
N LYS A 247 7.51 -1.95 -13.94
CA LYS A 247 7.62 -1.13 -12.73
C LYS A 247 6.32 -1.18 -11.94
N HIS A 248 6.37 -0.73 -10.70
CA HIS A 248 5.19 -0.60 -9.85
C HIS A 248 4.79 0.86 -9.67
N TYR A 249 3.50 1.10 -9.59
CA TYR A 249 2.90 2.40 -9.30
C TYR A 249 2.20 2.38 -7.94
N LEU A 250 2.16 3.53 -7.29
CA LEU A 250 1.58 3.71 -5.96
C LEU A 250 0.08 3.98 -6.03
N LEU A 251 -0.64 3.42 -5.07
CA LEU A 251 -2.05 3.72 -4.81
C LEU A 251 -2.22 4.16 -3.35
N LEU A 252 -3.08 5.15 -3.15
CA LEU A 252 -3.55 5.62 -1.84
C LEU A 252 -5.06 5.63 -1.86
N ASN A 253 -5.71 4.89 -0.98
CA ASN A 253 -7.17 4.88 -0.93
C ASN A 253 -7.72 4.72 0.48
N LEU A 254 -8.98 5.10 0.62
CA LEU A 254 -9.81 4.77 1.76
C LEU A 254 -11.00 3.96 1.25
N ALA A 255 -10.92 2.63 1.36
CA ALA A 255 -12.06 1.76 1.14
C ALA A 255 -13.00 1.81 2.37
N LEU A 256 -14.26 1.45 2.16
CA LEU A 256 -15.28 1.42 3.20
C LEU A 256 -16.05 0.10 3.13
N GLY A 257 -16.36 -0.47 4.29
CA GLY A 257 -17.05 -1.75 4.36
C GLY A 257 -16.15 -2.95 4.04
N SER A 258 -16.73 -4.07 3.64
CA SER A 258 -16.00 -5.31 3.34
C SER A 258 -15.05 -5.70 4.49
N ASN A 259 -13.75 -5.83 4.26
CA ASN A 259 -12.77 -6.14 5.30
C ASN A 259 -12.72 -5.09 6.43
N GLY A 260 -13.08 -3.82 6.16
CA GLY A 260 -13.20 -2.78 7.19
C GLY A 260 -14.34 -2.99 8.18
N GLY A 261 -15.24 -3.93 7.91
CA GLY A 261 -16.48 -4.16 8.68
C GLY A 261 -17.62 -3.24 8.23
N GLU A 262 -18.77 -3.34 8.88
CA GLU A 262 -19.94 -2.50 8.57
C GLU A 262 -19.65 -1.05 8.97
N PRO A 263 -19.79 -0.07 8.05
CA PRO A 263 -19.49 1.33 8.35
C PRO A 263 -20.38 1.91 9.45
N ASP A 264 -19.78 2.43 10.52
CA ASP A 264 -20.49 3.17 11.56
C ASP A 264 -20.90 4.56 11.03
N ILE A 265 -22.17 4.71 10.75
CA ILE A 265 -22.72 5.94 10.16
C ILE A 265 -22.56 7.19 11.05
N THR A 266 -22.29 7.03 12.34
CA THR A 266 -22.09 8.15 13.28
C THR A 266 -20.70 8.75 13.20
N GLN A 267 -19.74 8.05 12.58
CA GLN A 267 -18.34 8.45 12.50
C GLN A 267 -18.01 9.27 11.23
N PHE A 268 -18.94 9.37 10.27
CA PHE A 268 -18.70 10.11 9.02
C PHE A 268 -18.71 11.63 9.19
N PRO A 269 -17.87 12.36 8.44
CA PRO A 269 -16.95 11.87 7.42
C PRO A 269 -15.68 11.23 8.01
N LEU A 270 -15.23 10.11 7.45
CA LEU A 270 -13.94 9.50 7.78
C LEU A 270 -12.84 10.18 6.99
N ARG A 271 -11.71 10.47 7.62
CA ARG A 271 -10.60 11.16 6.96
C ARG A 271 -9.28 10.42 7.12
N TYR A 272 -8.65 10.18 5.99
CA TYR A 272 -7.31 9.67 5.85
C TYR A 272 -6.41 10.82 5.41
N TYR A 273 -5.40 11.16 6.22
CA TYR A 273 -4.49 12.27 5.99
C TYR A 273 -3.12 11.75 5.57
N VAL A 274 -2.56 12.28 4.48
CA VAL A 274 -1.19 12.01 4.05
C VAL A 274 -0.44 13.33 4.00
N ASP A 275 0.62 13.44 4.81
CA ASP A 275 1.47 14.64 4.93
C ASP A 275 2.46 14.70 3.76
N TYR A 276 3.12 13.58 3.47
CA TYR A 276 3.98 13.48 2.29
C TYR A 276 4.08 12.06 1.77
N VAL A 277 4.49 11.98 0.51
CA VAL A 277 4.99 10.77 -0.15
C VAL A 277 6.37 11.07 -0.72
N ARG A 278 7.37 10.26 -0.40
CA ARG A 278 8.75 10.42 -0.87
C ARG A 278 9.30 9.10 -1.37
N VAL A 279 9.97 9.12 -2.52
CA VAL A 279 10.63 7.95 -3.09
C VAL A 279 12.09 8.27 -3.35
N TYR A 280 12.96 7.39 -2.87
CA TYR A 280 14.43 7.51 -2.98
C TYR A 280 15.00 6.30 -3.73
N GLN A 281 15.96 6.56 -4.65
CA GLN A 281 16.69 5.53 -5.41
C GLN A 281 18.19 5.83 -5.49
#